data_2075307490c6879e6e179f6832c4a0e8
#
_entry.id   2075307490c6879e6e179f6832c4a0e8
#
_cell.length_a   1.000
_cell.length_b   1.000
_cell.length_c   1.000
_cell.angle_alpha   90.00
_cell.angle_beta   90.00
_cell.angle_gamma   90.00
#
_symmetry.space_group_name_H-M   'P 1'
#
loop_
_entity.id
_entity.type
_entity.pdbx_description
1 polymer ?
#
loop_
_entity_poly.entity_id
_entity_poly.type
_entity_poly.pdbx_seq_one_letter_code
_entity_poly.pdbx_strand_id
1 'polypeptide(L)'
;PPPPPPPPFFFHHHPGIPDPLWSRGLGDVYKRQIYINSPGGDINALFAIYDTSQYIRNDITTICLGQAASAAAVLLAAGSPGKRMALPHARVLLHQPYGQAMGQATDIELAAKEIDRMRDLLEGILARHTGQDLERIHTDTDRDFIMDAAAAKEYGIIDEVIDSRDVVEDGPIRAA
;
A
#
# COMPACT_ATOMS: atom_id res chain seq x y z
N PRO A 1 -46.56 -17.11 13.04
CA PRO A 1 -45.26 -16.86 13.67
C PRO A 1 -44.34 -16.16 12.69
N PRO A 2 -43.47 -15.21 13.13
CA PRO A 2 -42.47 -14.56 12.27
C PRO A 2 -41.52 -15.61 11.70
N PRO A 3 -40.99 -15.43 10.49
CA PRO A 3 -39.99 -16.34 9.93
C PRO A 3 -38.74 -16.39 10.82
N PRO A 4 -38.07 -17.55 10.90
CA PRO A 4 -36.84 -17.67 11.69
C PRO A 4 -35.78 -16.70 11.17
N PRO A 5 -34.92 -16.17 12.06
CA PRO A 5 -33.83 -15.30 11.65
C PRO A 5 -32.87 -16.07 10.72
N PRO A 6 -32.26 -15.39 9.74
CA PRO A 6 -31.29 -16.02 8.85
C PRO A 6 -30.12 -16.58 9.68
N PRO A 7 -29.55 -17.71 9.28
CA PRO A 7 -28.42 -18.30 10.00
C PRO A 7 -27.23 -17.34 10.01
N PRO A 8 -26.44 -17.29 11.09
CA PRO A 8 -25.24 -16.47 11.14
C PRO A 8 -24.25 -16.92 10.06
N PHE A 9 -23.72 -15.99 9.29
CA PHE A 9 -22.68 -16.26 8.30
C PHE A 9 -21.39 -16.56 9.04
N PHE A 10 -21.03 -17.83 9.18
CA PHE A 10 -19.70 -18.25 9.59
C PHE A 10 -18.86 -18.52 8.33
N PHE A 11 -17.87 -17.70 8.10
CA PHE A 11 -16.85 -17.98 7.09
C PHE A 11 -15.87 -19.01 7.66
N HIS A 12 -16.18 -20.29 7.50
CA HIS A 12 -15.20 -21.36 7.71
C HIS A 12 -14.59 -21.75 6.36
N HIS A 13 -13.32 -21.43 6.19
CA HIS A 13 -12.54 -22.00 5.09
C HIS A 13 -12.32 -23.49 5.37
N HIS A 14 -13.18 -24.33 4.85
CA HIS A 14 -12.94 -25.77 4.81
C HIS A 14 -12.29 -26.13 3.46
N PRO A 15 -11.10 -26.79 3.47
CA PRO A 15 -10.51 -27.32 2.24
C PRO A 15 -11.48 -28.36 1.67
N GLY A 16 -12.03 -28.08 0.48
CA GLY A 16 -12.91 -28.98 -0.24
C GLY A 16 -14.36 -28.53 -0.45
N ILE A 17 -14.78 -27.36 0.09
CA ILE A 17 -16.07 -26.77 -0.27
C ILE A 17 -15.83 -25.83 -1.44
N PRO A 18 -16.49 -26.05 -2.61
CA PRO A 18 -16.42 -25.11 -3.72
C PRO A 18 -16.96 -23.75 -3.29
N ASP A 19 -16.32 -22.67 -3.75
CA ASP A 19 -16.80 -21.32 -3.54
C ASP A 19 -18.29 -21.19 -3.94
N PRO A 20 -19.11 -20.51 -3.13
CA PRO A 20 -20.53 -20.33 -3.46
C PRO A 20 -20.69 -19.71 -4.85
N LEU A 21 -21.67 -20.18 -5.62
CA LEU A 21 -21.89 -19.74 -7.00
C LEU A 21 -22.09 -18.21 -7.16
N TRP A 22 -22.50 -17.51 -6.10
CA TRP A 22 -22.59 -16.05 -6.10
C TRP A 22 -21.22 -15.35 -6.05
N SER A 23 -20.15 -16.00 -5.60
CA SER A 23 -18.79 -15.45 -5.64
C SER A 23 -18.20 -15.46 -7.05
N ARG A 24 -18.73 -16.29 -7.97
CA ARG A 24 -18.25 -16.38 -9.35
C ARG A 24 -18.66 -15.23 -10.25
N GLY A 25 -19.63 -14.41 -9.82
CA GLY A 25 -20.12 -13.27 -10.59
C GLY A 25 -19.45 -11.93 -10.27
N LEU A 26 -18.61 -11.87 -9.22
CA LEU A 26 -17.96 -10.63 -8.76
C LEU A 26 -16.53 -10.47 -9.32
N GLY A 27 -16.23 -10.98 -10.50
CA GLY A 27 -14.94 -10.83 -11.19
C GLY A 27 -13.76 -10.82 -10.22
N ASP A 28 -12.97 -11.88 -10.19
CA ASP A 28 -11.69 -11.97 -9.50
C ASP A 28 -11.70 -11.57 -8.01
N VAL A 29 -12.44 -12.34 -7.20
CA VAL A 29 -12.54 -12.19 -5.72
C VAL A 29 -11.17 -12.19 -5.02
N TYR A 30 -10.12 -12.56 -5.74
CA TYR A 30 -8.75 -12.67 -5.24
C TYR A 30 -7.90 -11.42 -5.46
N LYS A 31 -8.36 -10.43 -6.21
CA LYS A 31 -7.65 -9.15 -6.40
C LYS A 31 -7.98 -8.20 -5.27
N ARG A 32 -6.96 -7.81 -4.51
CA ARG A 32 -7.04 -6.73 -3.53
C ARG A 32 -6.40 -5.50 -4.17
N GLN A 33 -7.14 -4.39 -4.21
CA GLN A 33 -6.65 -3.13 -4.76
C GLN A 33 -6.74 -2.04 -3.70
N ILE A 34 -5.65 -1.29 -3.55
CA ILE A 34 -5.60 -0.12 -2.68
C ILE A 34 -5.36 1.09 -3.56
N TYR A 35 -6.34 1.97 -3.62
CA TYR A 35 -6.24 3.27 -4.28
C TYR A 35 -5.76 4.30 -3.28
N ILE A 36 -4.66 4.99 -3.60
CA ILE A 36 -3.95 5.88 -2.69
C ILE A 36 -4.01 7.31 -3.20
N ASN A 37 -4.57 8.20 -2.37
CA ASN A 37 -4.47 9.65 -2.51
C ASN A 37 -4.40 10.24 -1.10
N SER A 38 -3.20 10.28 -0.51
CA SER A 38 -3.03 10.57 0.91
C SER A 38 -1.73 11.33 1.20
N PRO A 39 -1.77 12.30 2.12
CA PRO A 39 -0.57 12.99 2.61
C PRO A 39 0.23 12.16 3.63
N GLY A 40 -0.20 10.95 3.97
CA GLY A 40 0.40 10.12 5.01
C GLY A 40 -0.46 10.06 6.27
N GLY A 41 0.16 9.74 7.40
CA GLY A 41 -0.56 9.61 8.66
C GLY A 41 0.27 8.95 9.75
N ASP A 42 -0.41 8.37 10.73
CA ASP A 42 0.20 7.72 11.89
C ASP A 42 1.03 6.50 11.50
N ILE A 43 2.24 6.41 12.06
CA ILE A 43 3.19 5.36 11.73
C ILE A 43 2.78 3.98 12.30
N ASN A 44 2.10 3.94 13.45
CA ASN A 44 1.64 2.67 14.00
C ASN A 44 0.47 2.12 13.17
N ALA A 45 -0.40 3.00 12.68
CA ALA A 45 -1.43 2.63 11.72
C ALA A 45 -0.83 2.11 10.40
N LEU A 46 0.25 2.74 9.92
CA LEU A 46 1.00 2.24 8.77
C LEU A 46 1.48 0.81 9.00
N PHE A 47 2.19 0.53 10.11
CA PHE A 47 2.73 -0.80 10.38
C PHE A 47 1.62 -1.85 10.50
N ALA A 48 0.49 -1.52 11.13
CA ALA A 48 -0.65 -2.43 11.22
C ALA A 48 -1.20 -2.81 9.84
N ILE A 49 -1.35 -1.83 8.93
CA ILE A 49 -1.81 -2.07 7.55
C ILE A 49 -0.74 -2.83 6.77
N TYR A 50 0.53 -2.43 6.89
CA TYR A 50 1.66 -3.07 6.21
C TYR A 50 1.74 -4.55 6.59
N ASP A 51 1.85 -4.87 7.88
CA ASP A 51 1.99 -6.25 8.35
C ASP A 51 0.78 -7.10 7.94
N THR A 52 -0.43 -6.56 8.04
CA THR A 52 -1.64 -7.23 7.57
C THR A 52 -1.55 -7.52 6.07
N SER A 53 -1.08 -6.56 5.28
CA SER A 53 -0.93 -6.71 3.83
C SER A 53 0.09 -7.77 3.44
N GLN A 54 1.17 -7.90 4.23
CA GLN A 54 2.21 -8.92 4.01
C GLN A 54 1.79 -10.31 4.52
N TYR A 55 0.87 -10.37 5.48
CA TYR A 55 0.38 -11.62 6.06
C TYR A 55 -0.62 -12.34 5.16
N ILE A 56 -1.44 -11.63 4.42
CA ILE A 56 -2.45 -12.25 3.54
C ILE A 56 -1.80 -12.89 2.32
N ARG A 57 -2.38 -14.00 1.85
CA ARG A 57 -1.84 -14.75 0.71
C ARG A 57 -2.15 -14.13 -0.66
N ASN A 58 -3.13 -13.25 -0.70
CA ASN A 58 -3.59 -12.62 -1.94
C ASN A 58 -2.64 -11.50 -2.34
N ASP A 59 -2.39 -11.37 -3.63
CA ASP A 59 -1.69 -10.22 -4.17
C ASP A 59 -2.45 -8.92 -3.90
N ILE A 60 -1.69 -7.88 -3.60
CA ILE A 60 -2.22 -6.54 -3.40
C ILE A 60 -1.72 -5.63 -4.51
N THR A 61 -2.63 -5.08 -5.28
CA THR A 61 -2.33 -4.01 -6.23
C THR A 61 -2.43 -2.68 -5.52
N THR A 62 -1.43 -1.83 -5.66
CA THR A 62 -1.44 -0.46 -5.12
C THR A 62 -1.40 0.55 -6.25
N ILE A 63 -2.26 1.58 -6.18
CA ILE A 63 -2.40 2.57 -7.25
C ILE A 63 -2.42 3.97 -6.65
N CYS A 64 -1.42 4.78 -6.96
CA CYS A 64 -1.40 6.19 -6.59
C CYS A 64 -2.21 7.02 -7.59
N LEU A 65 -3.27 7.69 -7.12
CA LEU A 65 -4.14 8.52 -7.97
C LEU A 65 -3.65 9.96 -8.09
N GLY A 66 -3.32 10.60 -6.97
CA GLY A 66 -2.85 12.00 -6.94
C GLY A 66 -1.56 12.14 -6.16
N GLN A 67 -1.57 11.73 -4.89
CA GLN A 67 -0.35 11.73 -4.09
C GLN A 67 -0.28 10.52 -3.16
N ALA A 68 0.95 10.09 -2.90
CA ALA A 68 1.30 9.17 -1.85
C ALA A 68 2.49 9.76 -1.08
N ALA A 69 2.25 10.28 0.11
CA ALA A 69 3.29 10.91 0.90
C ALA A 69 3.51 10.17 2.22
N SER A 70 4.76 10.13 2.72
CA SER A 70 5.09 9.56 4.03
C SER A 70 4.59 8.11 4.17
N ALA A 71 3.80 7.80 5.20
CA ALA A 71 3.19 6.48 5.41
C ALA A 71 2.47 5.92 4.16
N ALA A 72 1.82 6.78 3.37
CA ALA A 72 1.12 6.35 2.17
C ALA A 72 2.09 5.91 1.04
N ALA A 73 3.27 6.52 0.95
CA ALA A 73 4.30 6.13 -0.01
C ALA A 73 4.88 4.74 0.33
N VAL A 74 5.04 4.45 1.62
CA VAL A 74 5.46 3.12 2.08
C VAL A 74 4.41 2.06 1.73
N LEU A 75 3.11 2.35 1.93
CA LEU A 75 2.04 1.44 1.54
C LEU A 75 1.96 1.25 0.02
N LEU A 76 2.25 2.30 -0.77
CA LEU A 76 2.34 2.19 -2.22
C LEU A 76 3.45 1.22 -2.64
N ALA A 77 4.65 1.38 -2.06
CA ALA A 77 5.80 0.51 -2.33
C ALA A 77 5.58 -0.94 -1.87
N ALA A 78 4.76 -1.14 -0.83
CA ALA A 78 4.47 -2.45 -0.22
C ALA A 78 3.51 -3.33 -1.03
N GLY A 79 2.98 -2.84 -2.15
CA GLY A 79 2.19 -3.64 -3.09
C GLY A 79 2.97 -4.85 -3.63
N SER A 80 2.25 -5.83 -4.16
CA SER A 80 2.88 -7.02 -4.76
C SER A 80 3.75 -6.61 -5.96
N PRO A 81 4.94 -7.21 -6.13
CA PRO A 81 5.82 -6.91 -7.26
C PRO A 81 5.09 -7.02 -8.60
N GLY A 82 5.29 -6.03 -9.49
CA GLY A 82 4.60 -5.93 -10.78
C GLY A 82 3.17 -5.40 -10.70
N LYS A 83 2.69 -5.01 -9.51
CA LYS A 83 1.30 -4.54 -9.28
C LYS A 83 1.23 -3.20 -8.56
N ARG A 84 2.32 -2.45 -8.55
CA ARG A 84 2.42 -1.12 -7.95
C ARG A 84 2.39 -0.08 -9.06
N MET A 85 1.41 0.82 -9.02
CA MET A 85 1.11 1.70 -10.13
C MET A 85 0.90 3.14 -9.68
N ALA A 86 1.07 4.09 -10.60
CA ALA A 86 0.68 5.48 -10.39
C ALA A 86 0.10 6.08 -11.67
N LEU A 87 -0.80 7.06 -11.52
CA LEU A 87 -1.24 7.91 -12.62
C LEU A 87 -0.12 8.89 -13.02
N PRO A 88 -0.10 9.41 -14.26
CA PRO A 88 1.03 10.19 -14.78
C PRO A 88 1.38 11.45 -13.98
N HIS A 89 0.38 12.08 -13.38
CA HIS A 89 0.55 13.30 -12.59
C HIS A 89 0.59 13.04 -11.08
N ALA A 90 0.69 11.75 -10.68
CA ALA A 90 0.83 11.41 -9.28
C ALA A 90 2.20 11.84 -8.73
N ARG A 91 2.19 12.16 -7.43
CA ARG A 91 3.37 12.62 -6.70
C ARG A 91 3.63 11.67 -5.54
N VAL A 92 4.87 11.26 -5.39
CA VAL A 92 5.34 10.44 -4.27
C VAL A 92 6.29 11.28 -3.43
N LEU A 93 6.15 11.23 -2.11
CA LEU A 93 7.03 11.91 -1.17
C LEU A 93 7.48 10.94 -0.08
N LEU A 94 8.78 10.81 0.07
CA LEU A 94 9.43 10.10 1.17
C LEU A 94 10.06 11.09 2.13
N HIS A 95 9.99 10.81 3.41
CA HIS A 95 10.72 11.50 4.47
C HIS A 95 10.80 10.63 5.72
N GLN A 96 11.75 10.95 6.60
CA GLN A 96 11.87 10.29 7.90
C GLN A 96 10.66 10.58 8.80
N PRO A 97 10.36 9.72 9.78
CA PRO A 97 9.33 10.01 10.76
C PRO A 97 9.70 11.23 11.58
N TYR A 98 8.70 12.01 11.95
CA TYR A 98 8.87 13.13 12.86
C TYR A 98 7.92 13.00 14.05
N GLY A 99 8.33 13.56 15.17
CA GLY A 99 7.52 13.56 16.38
C GLY A 99 7.84 14.75 17.26
N GLN A 100 7.04 14.93 18.29
CA GLN A 100 7.27 15.89 19.35
C GLN A 100 7.29 15.16 20.67
N ALA A 101 8.24 15.51 21.53
CA ALA A 101 8.33 14.97 22.89
C ALA A 101 8.42 16.14 23.88
N MET A 102 7.67 16.00 24.98
CA MET A 102 7.67 16.93 26.10
C MET A 102 7.80 16.14 27.40
N GLY A 103 8.51 16.66 28.36
CA GLY A 103 8.69 15.98 29.64
C GLY A 103 10.08 16.21 30.19
N GLN A 104 10.53 15.32 31.09
CA GLN A 104 11.87 15.30 31.64
C GLN A 104 12.87 14.82 30.58
N ALA A 105 14.15 15.09 30.80
CA ALA A 105 15.22 14.71 29.85
C ALA A 105 15.15 13.23 29.45
N THR A 106 14.91 12.35 30.40
CA THR A 106 14.78 10.90 30.17
C THR A 106 13.58 10.57 29.26
N ASP A 107 12.43 11.27 29.40
CA ASP A 107 11.24 11.06 28.58
C ASP A 107 11.53 11.46 27.11
N ILE A 108 12.25 12.57 26.93
CA ILE A 108 12.66 13.06 25.61
C ILE A 108 13.65 12.08 24.95
N GLU A 109 14.60 11.54 25.72
CA GLU A 109 15.52 10.51 25.22
C GLU A 109 14.80 9.23 24.79
N LEU A 110 13.82 8.76 25.57
CA LEU A 110 13.02 7.58 25.23
C LEU A 110 12.22 7.82 23.95
N ALA A 111 11.61 8.99 23.80
CA ALA A 111 10.86 9.33 22.58
C ALA A 111 11.78 9.42 21.35
N ALA A 112 12.99 9.99 21.50
CA ALA A 112 13.96 10.05 20.41
C ALA A 112 14.39 8.65 19.95
N LYS A 113 14.70 7.75 20.89
CA LYS A 113 15.06 6.35 20.59
C LYS A 113 13.94 5.61 19.87
N GLU A 114 12.68 5.88 20.24
CA GLU A 114 11.54 5.26 19.56
C GLU A 114 11.35 5.80 18.13
N ILE A 115 11.58 7.10 17.90
CA ILE A 115 11.54 7.69 16.55
C ILE A 115 12.67 7.09 15.69
N ASP A 116 13.87 6.95 16.22
CA ASP A 116 15.00 6.31 15.51
C ASP A 116 14.67 4.85 15.15
N ARG A 117 14.11 4.08 16.09
CA ARG A 117 13.67 2.71 15.85
C ARG A 117 12.63 2.63 14.73
N MET A 118 11.67 3.54 14.72
CA MET A 118 10.63 3.60 13.68
C MET A 118 11.24 4.00 12.32
N ARG A 119 12.24 4.88 12.32
CA ARG A 119 13.00 5.25 11.12
C ARG A 119 13.67 4.02 10.51
N ASP A 120 14.44 3.28 11.31
CA ASP A 120 15.15 2.08 10.86
C ASP A 120 14.20 1.05 10.25
N LEU A 121 13.02 0.86 10.86
CA LEU A 121 11.99 -0.05 10.33
C LEU A 121 11.45 0.42 8.98
N LEU A 122 11.15 1.72 8.83
CA LEU A 122 10.66 2.28 7.57
C LEU A 122 11.69 2.17 6.46
N GLU A 123 12.94 2.53 6.75
CA GLU A 123 14.04 2.44 5.79
C GLU A 123 14.26 0.98 5.36
N GLY A 124 14.20 0.04 6.29
CA GLY A 124 14.27 -1.40 5.99
C GLY A 124 13.12 -1.92 5.11
N ILE A 125 11.90 -1.41 5.34
CA ILE A 125 10.74 -1.72 4.50
C ILE A 125 10.95 -1.15 3.08
N LEU A 126 11.35 0.12 2.98
CA LEU A 126 11.60 0.75 1.69
C LEU A 126 12.71 0.04 0.91
N ALA A 127 13.84 -0.30 1.55
CA ALA A 127 14.94 -1.05 0.94
C ALA A 127 14.45 -2.38 0.35
N ARG A 128 13.66 -3.12 1.12
CA ARG A 128 13.09 -4.40 0.69
C ARG A 128 12.22 -4.29 -0.56
N HIS A 129 11.39 -3.25 -0.63
CA HIS A 129 10.39 -3.14 -1.70
C HIS A 129 10.88 -2.38 -2.93
N THR A 130 11.84 -1.48 -2.77
CA THR A 130 12.40 -0.69 -3.87
C THR A 130 13.65 -1.30 -4.49
N GLY A 131 14.36 -2.14 -3.73
CA GLY A 131 15.67 -2.66 -4.12
C GLY A 131 16.80 -1.63 -4.00
N GLN A 132 16.55 -0.47 -3.39
CA GLN A 132 17.57 0.53 -3.12
C GLN A 132 18.41 0.16 -1.91
N ASP A 133 19.67 0.61 -1.89
CA ASP A 133 20.55 0.46 -0.75
C ASP A 133 20.02 1.26 0.46
N LEU A 134 20.19 0.71 1.66
CA LEU A 134 19.74 1.32 2.90
C LEU A 134 20.37 2.70 3.13
N GLU A 135 21.65 2.87 2.81
CA GLU A 135 22.38 4.14 2.94
C GLU A 135 21.80 5.22 2.01
N ARG A 136 21.40 4.83 0.78
CA ARG A 136 20.72 5.73 -0.14
C ARG A 136 19.38 6.15 0.41
N ILE A 137 18.56 5.21 0.88
CA ILE A 137 17.25 5.51 1.46
C ILE A 137 17.41 6.44 2.67
N HIS A 138 18.36 6.14 3.56
CA HIS A 138 18.64 6.98 4.72
C HIS A 138 18.95 8.42 4.33
N THR A 139 19.77 8.60 3.28
CA THR A 139 20.13 9.93 2.77
C THR A 139 18.93 10.63 2.13
N ASP A 140 18.20 9.92 1.27
CA ASP A 140 17.08 10.48 0.51
C ASP A 140 15.89 10.86 1.42
N THR A 141 15.67 10.09 2.50
CA THR A 141 14.56 10.33 3.44
C THR A 141 14.90 11.32 4.56
N ASP A 142 16.12 11.83 4.66
CA ASP A 142 16.49 12.79 5.70
C ASP A 142 15.66 14.09 5.62
N ARG A 143 15.25 14.46 4.42
CA ARG A 143 14.33 15.57 4.14
C ARG A 143 13.28 15.12 3.12
N ASP A 144 12.35 16.01 2.80
CA ASP A 144 11.32 15.72 1.81
C ASP A 144 11.93 15.37 0.45
N PHE A 145 11.86 14.11 0.10
CA PHE A 145 12.28 13.57 -1.19
C PHE A 145 11.06 13.36 -2.08
N ILE A 146 10.89 14.24 -3.04
CA ILE A 146 9.71 14.33 -3.89
C ILE A 146 10.00 13.76 -5.27
N MET A 147 9.15 12.87 -5.72
CA MET A 147 9.23 12.21 -7.03
C MET A 147 7.91 12.38 -7.79
N ASP A 148 8.01 12.60 -9.10
CA ASP A 148 6.90 12.34 -10.00
C ASP A 148 6.75 10.84 -10.27
N ALA A 149 5.75 10.46 -11.06
CA ALA A 149 5.46 9.05 -11.32
C ALA A 149 6.61 8.34 -12.07
N ALA A 150 7.31 9.04 -12.98
CA ALA A 150 8.43 8.46 -13.72
C ALA A 150 9.63 8.19 -12.79
N ALA A 151 9.99 9.18 -11.97
CA ALA A 151 11.07 9.05 -10.99
C ALA A 151 10.73 7.98 -9.91
N ALA A 152 9.46 7.88 -9.49
CA ALA A 152 9.02 6.85 -8.54
C ALA A 152 9.15 5.43 -9.13
N LYS A 153 8.94 5.28 -10.43
CA LYS A 153 9.19 4.01 -11.14
C LYS A 153 10.69 3.70 -11.21
N GLU A 154 11.51 4.66 -11.58
CA GLU A 154 12.96 4.49 -11.63
C GLU A 154 13.56 4.18 -10.26
N TYR A 155 13.01 4.78 -9.20
CA TYR A 155 13.40 4.51 -7.82
C TYR A 155 12.96 3.13 -7.32
N GLY A 156 11.95 2.53 -7.95
CA GLY A 156 11.42 1.21 -7.59
C GLY A 156 10.24 1.25 -6.60
N ILE A 157 9.65 2.42 -6.35
CA ILE A 157 8.44 2.55 -5.52
C ILE A 157 7.24 1.93 -6.24
N ILE A 158 7.17 2.12 -7.56
CA ILE A 158 6.12 1.56 -8.42
C ILE A 158 6.72 0.77 -9.57
N ASP A 159 5.92 -0.06 -10.18
CA ASP A 159 6.29 -0.90 -11.33
C ASP A 159 5.86 -0.27 -12.66
N GLU A 160 4.74 0.49 -12.64
CA GLU A 160 4.15 1.02 -13.87
C GLU A 160 3.51 2.39 -13.66
N VAL A 161 3.60 3.24 -14.71
CA VAL A 161 2.83 4.48 -14.83
C VAL A 161 1.68 4.22 -15.79
N ILE A 162 0.44 4.39 -15.32
CA ILE A 162 -0.78 4.16 -16.12
C ILE A 162 -1.06 5.44 -16.91
N ASP A 163 -0.65 5.50 -18.17
CA ASP A 163 -0.83 6.69 -19.01
C ASP A 163 -2.25 6.79 -19.59
N SER A 164 -2.74 5.71 -20.18
CA SER A 164 -4.10 5.66 -20.74
C SER A 164 -4.67 4.25 -20.61
N ARG A 165 -5.98 4.18 -20.65
CA ARG A 165 -6.65 2.91 -20.85
C ARG A 165 -6.56 2.59 -22.34
N ASP A 166 -5.90 1.52 -22.70
CA ASP A 166 -6.04 0.98 -24.05
C ASP A 166 -7.53 0.77 -24.31
N VAL A 167 -8.07 1.53 -25.26
CA VAL A 167 -9.43 1.30 -25.73
C VAL A 167 -9.36 -0.05 -26.43
N VAL A 168 -9.77 -1.11 -25.73
CA VAL A 168 -10.12 -2.35 -26.39
C VAL A 168 -11.26 -1.94 -27.31
N GLU A 169 -11.02 -1.87 -28.62
CA GLU A 169 -12.09 -1.76 -29.58
C GLU A 169 -13.00 -2.98 -29.36
N ASP A 170 -14.09 -2.76 -28.65
CA ASP A 170 -15.15 -3.74 -28.56
C ASP A 170 -15.58 -4.04 -29.99
N GLY A 171 -15.18 -5.19 -30.48
CA GLY A 171 -15.63 -5.68 -31.79
C GLY A 171 -17.16 -5.67 -31.80
N PRO A 172 -17.78 -5.54 -32.97
CA PRO A 172 -19.21 -5.30 -33.11
C PRO A 172 -20.01 -6.31 -32.28
N ILE A 173 -20.85 -5.80 -31.35
CA ILE A 173 -21.80 -6.60 -30.59
C ILE A 173 -22.62 -7.35 -31.59
N ARG A 174 -22.39 -8.64 -31.76
CA ARG A 174 -23.31 -9.50 -32.53
C ARG A 174 -24.63 -9.51 -31.80
N ALA A 175 -25.60 -8.78 -32.30
CA ALA A 175 -26.98 -8.93 -31.89
C ALA A 175 -27.43 -10.38 -32.20
N ALA A 176 -27.91 -11.04 -31.13
CA ALA A 176 -28.55 -12.35 -31.23
C ALA A 176 -30.03 -12.19 -31.57
#